data_1b562dd7b05d997aa6052f7b7c0ea4ab
#
_entry.id   1b562dd7b05d997aa6052f7b7c0ea4ab
#
_cell.length_a   1.000
_cell.length_b   1.000
_cell.length_c   1.000
_cell.angle_alpha   90.00
_cell.angle_beta   90.00
_cell.angle_gamma   90.00
#
_symmetry.space_group_name_H-M   'P 1'
#
loop_
_entity.id
_entity.type
_entity.pdbx_description
1 polymer ?
#
loop_
_entity_poly.entity_id
_entity_poly.type
_entity_poly.pdbx_seq_one_letter_code
_entity_poly.pdbx_strand_id
1 'polypeptide(L)'
;MNVGDDGIPKWMKEGGDKISVIVDSEKEEFENRKANTISGGTKRNTRGVLFWNRPYVIKQSNGEDMCVLVMDTQGLWDPKTKNEFNCSIFGLSCLLSSYVIFNQKGNINTEQLSKFSVLSEFSKQVVSKDGVKPFQHLDFLLRDYEDYDVDSDVDAGIECSRERMQEMREGKVEGEMVKKIEECFDEYGLLCFPHPGKFVAAKKYDGTISKAEPLYMQVLSYYIDQVIRRIKPRKIGGTVLIGKHFTELVLMVSTEN
;
A
#
# COMPACT_ATOMS: atom_id res chain seq x y z
N MET A 1 -19.45 12.31 12.52
CA MET A 1 -19.55 11.56 11.25
C MET A 1 -20.65 10.53 11.40
N ASN A 2 -21.57 10.41 10.42
CA ASN A 2 -22.61 9.37 10.48
C ASN A 2 -21.97 8.01 10.16
N VAL A 3 -21.75 7.24 11.21
CA VAL A 3 -21.37 5.81 11.12
C VAL A 3 -22.71 5.04 11.03
N GLY A 4 -22.85 4.08 10.12
CA GLY A 4 -24.02 3.19 10.08
C GLY A 4 -24.06 2.27 11.30
N ASP A 5 -25.21 1.67 11.59
CA ASP A 5 -25.42 0.77 12.74
C ASP A 5 -24.47 -0.45 12.76
N ASP A 6 -23.80 -0.73 11.65
CA ASP A 6 -22.80 -1.79 11.47
C ASP A 6 -21.34 -1.31 11.66
N GLY A 7 -21.15 -0.08 12.14
CA GLY A 7 -19.81 0.50 12.35
C GLY A 7 -19.09 0.91 11.07
N ILE A 8 -19.69 0.70 9.90
CA ILE A 8 -19.10 1.05 8.61
C ILE A 8 -19.56 2.48 8.24
N PRO A 9 -18.63 3.41 7.97
CA PRO A 9 -18.98 4.75 7.52
C PRO A 9 -19.86 4.70 6.26
N LYS A 10 -20.93 5.51 6.25
CA LYS A 10 -21.96 5.51 5.19
C LYS A 10 -21.37 5.68 3.78
N TRP A 11 -20.29 6.43 3.66
CA TRP A 11 -19.57 6.68 2.41
C TRP A 11 -18.81 5.45 1.86
N MET A 12 -18.48 4.45 2.69
CA MET A 12 -17.93 3.16 2.20
C MET A 12 -18.97 2.40 1.38
N LYS A 13 -20.26 2.61 1.68
CA LYS A 13 -21.37 1.96 0.99
C LYS A 13 -21.78 2.73 -0.27
N GLU A 14 -21.54 4.03 -0.31
CA GLU A 14 -22.07 4.95 -1.34
C GLU A 14 -21.04 5.30 -2.43
N GLY A 15 -19.81 4.77 -2.36
CA GLY A 15 -18.72 5.13 -3.28
C GLY A 15 -18.34 6.62 -3.13
N GLY A 16 -17.25 6.92 -2.47
CA GLY A 16 -16.79 8.31 -2.30
C GLY A 16 -16.03 8.81 -3.53
N ASP A 17 -16.09 10.12 -3.79
CA ASP A 17 -15.23 10.74 -4.79
C ASP A 17 -13.78 10.67 -4.38
N LYS A 18 -12.87 10.47 -5.32
CA LYS A 18 -11.42 10.42 -5.08
C LYS A 18 -10.83 11.81 -5.20
N ILE A 19 -9.97 12.20 -4.28
CA ILE A 19 -9.07 13.34 -4.47
C ILE A 19 -7.85 12.81 -5.23
N SER A 20 -7.58 13.38 -6.41
CA SER A 20 -6.38 13.05 -7.17
C SER A 20 -5.33 14.13 -6.96
N VAL A 21 -4.15 13.71 -6.51
CA VAL A 21 -2.94 14.51 -6.68
C VAL A 21 -2.32 14.04 -8.00
N ILE A 22 -2.49 14.82 -9.05
CA ILE A 22 -1.99 14.47 -10.38
C ILE A 22 -0.56 15.01 -10.47
N VAL A 23 0.38 14.12 -10.59
CA VAL A 23 1.80 14.47 -10.83
C VAL A 23 2.10 14.61 -12.33
N ASP A 24 1.09 14.51 -13.21
CA ASP A 24 1.28 14.62 -14.66
C ASP A 24 0.20 15.47 -15.34
N SER A 25 0.58 16.12 -16.45
CA SER A 25 -0.15 17.17 -17.17
C SER A 25 -1.42 16.75 -17.94
N GLU A 26 -1.86 15.51 -17.87
CA GLU A 26 -3.05 15.01 -18.58
C GLU A 26 -4.34 15.08 -17.72
N LYS A 27 -4.73 16.27 -17.31
CA LYS A 27 -5.92 16.52 -16.46
C LYS A 27 -7.26 16.10 -17.09
N GLU A 28 -7.44 16.23 -18.40
CA GLU A 28 -8.76 16.09 -19.04
C GLU A 28 -9.29 14.65 -19.06
N GLU A 29 -8.44 13.64 -19.06
CA GLU A 29 -8.86 12.23 -19.11
C GLU A 29 -9.29 11.66 -17.73
N PHE A 30 -8.93 12.35 -16.65
CA PHE A 30 -9.15 11.92 -15.27
C PHE A 30 -10.52 12.32 -14.72
N GLU A 31 -11.05 13.48 -15.11
CA GLU A 31 -12.33 14.00 -14.62
C GLU A 31 -13.54 13.16 -15.06
N ASN A 32 -13.40 12.37 -16.13
CA ASN A 32 -14.46 11.53 -16.68
C ASN A 32 -14.46 10.07 -16.20
N ARG A 33 -13.52 9.65 -15.34
CA ARG A 33 -13.50 8.28 -14.81
C ARG A 33 -14.36 8.17 -13.56
N LYS A 34 -15.41 7.38 -13.65
CA LYS A 34 -16.19 6.94 -12.47
C LYS A 34 -15.25 6.29 -11.45
N ALA A 35 -15.31 6.73 -10.22
CA ALA A 35 -14.45 6.37 -9.09
C ALA A 35 -14.31 4.86 -8.76
N ASN A 36 -15.04 3.98 -9.44
CA ASN A 36 -15.19 2.56 -9.12
C ASN A 36 -14.78 1.62 -10.25
N THR A 37 -13.92 2.03 -11.19
CA THR A 37 -13.45 1.08 -12.20
C THR A 37 -12.31 0.21 -11.67
N ILE A 38 -12.67 -0.85 -10.97
CA ILE A 38 -11.79 -2.02 -10.84
C ILE A 38 -11.86 -2.73 -12.18
N SER A 39 -10.79 -2.74 -12.94
CA SER A 39 -10.72 -3.49 -14.19
C SER A 39 -9.74 -4.66 -14.04
N GLY A 40 -10.22 -5.87 -14.30
CA GLY A 40 -9.34 -7.02 -14.50
C GLY A 40 -8.54 -6.85 -15.80
N GLY A 41 -7.31 -7.34 -15.83
CA GLY A 41 -6.47 -7.36 -17.03
C GLY A 41 -5.08 -6.75 -16.84
N THR A 42 -4.31 -6.70 -17.92
CA THR A 42 -2.89 -6.26 -17.93
C THR A 42 -2.70 -4.77 -18.20
N LYS A 43 -3.78 -4.00 -18.38
CA LYS A 43 -3.69 -2.57 -18.62
C LYS A 43 -3.60 -1.81 -17.30
N ARG A 44 -2.75 -0.78 -17.28
CA ARG A 44 -2.64 0.15 -16.16
C ARG A 44 -4.00 0.78 -15.84
N ASN A 45 -4.40 0.71 -14.57
CA ASN A 45 -5.69 1.23 -14.10
C ASN A 45 -5.56 2.59 -13.42
N THR A 46 -4.51 2.78 -12.61
CA THR A 46 -4.25 4.02 -11.89
C THR A 46 -3.09 4.77 -12.56
N ARG A 47 -3.20 6.10 -12.69
CA ARG A 47 -2.12 6.99 -13.08
C ARG A 47 -1.84 7.97 -11.94
N GLY A 48 -0.56 8.16 -11.60
CA GLY A 48 -0.16 9.04 -10.50
C GLY A 48 -0.57 8.50 -9.13
N VAL A 49 -0.96 9.39 -8.25
CA VAL A 49 -1.33 9.12 -6.86
C VAL A 49 -2.77 9.56 -6.62
N LEU A 50 -3.59 8.68 -6.10
CA LEU A 50 -5.00 8.93 -5.80
C LEU A 50 -5.25 8.82 -4.30
N PHE A 51 -5.86 9.84 -3.70
CA PHE A 51 -6.35 9.79 -2.33
C PHE A 51 -7.85 9.50 -2.31
N TRP A 52 -8.26 8.63 -1.37
CA TRP A 52 -9.65 8.49 -1.03
C TRP A 52 -10.12 9.76 -0.30
N ASN A 53 -11.16 10.42 -0.77
CA ASN A 53 -11.56 11.76 -0.31
C ASN A 53 -12.24 11.79 1.06
N ARG A 54 -12.54 10.65 1.64
CA ARG A 54 -13.16 10.56 2.97
C ARG A 54 -12.28 9.74 3.89
N PRO A 55 -11.71 10.37 4.94
CA PRO A 55 -10.87 9.65 5.87
C PRO A 55 -11.69 8.68 6.72
N TYR A 56 -11.07 7.59 7.11
CA TYR A 56 -11.54 6.79 8.22
C TYR A 56 -11.09 7.43 9.53
N VAL A 57 -11.91 7.32 10.58
CA VAL A 57 -11.52 7.74 11.92
C VAL A 57 -11.45 6.51 12.80
N ILE A 58 -10.27 6.25 13.34
CA ILE A 58 -10.01 5.13 14.24
C ILE A 58 -9.70 5.69 15.62
N LYS A 59 -10.36 5.18 16.66
CA LYS A 59 -10.01 5.48 18.04
C LYS A 59 -8.77 4.71 18.44
N GLN A 60 -7.75 5.45 18.89
CA GLN A 60 -6.54 4.87 19.44
C GLN A 60 -6.74 4.43 20.89
N SER A 61 -5.83 3.62 21.41
CA SER A 61 -5.88 3.13 22.80
C SER A 61 -5.78 4.26 23.84
N ASN A 62 -5.20 5.40 23.49
CA ASN A 62 -5.13 6.61 24.33
C ASN A 62 -6.41 7.47 24.30
N GLY A 63 -7.44 7.04 23.55
CA GLY A 63 -8.71 7.74 23.39
C GLY A 63 -8.73 8.83 22.32
N GLU A 64 -7.60 9.14 21.69
CA GLU A 64 -7.52 10.12 20.61
C GLU A 64 -8.03 9.53 19.29
N ASP A 65 -8.58 10.38 18.44
CA ASP A 65 -9.02 10.01 17.10
C ASP A 65 -7.85 10.11 16.12
N MET A 66 -7.59 9.02 15.40
CA MET A 66 -6.62 8.99 14.30
C MET A 66 -7.36 9.01 12.97
N CYS A 67 -7.01 9.95 12.11
CA CYS A 67 -7.52 10.07 10.76
C CYS A 67 -6.66 9.20 9.81
N VAL A 68 -7.28 8.25 9.13
CA VAL A 68 -6.63 7.36 8.16
C VAL A 68 -7.07 7.74 6.74
N LEU A 69 -6.12 8.15 5.93
CA LEU A 69 -6.29 8.42 4.51
C LEU A 69 -5.76 7.22 3.70
N VAL A 70 -6.59 6.67 2.82
CA VAL A 70 -6.17 5.61 1.90
C VAL A 70 -5.66 6.23 0.63
N MET A 71 -4.45 5.84 0.23
CA MET A 71 -3.79 6.30 -0.97
C MET A 71 -3.56 5.12 -1.92
N ASP A 72 -3.93 5.27 -3.19
CA ASP A 72 -3.65 4.33 -4.26
C ASP A 72 -2.67 4.95 -5.24
N THR A 73 -1.67 4.20 -5.68
CA THR A 73 -0.66 4.68 -6.61
C THR A 73 -0.70 3.89 -7.90
N GLN A 74 -0.24 4.49 -8.97
CA GLN A 74 -0.02 3.71 -10.20
C GLN A 74 0.90 2.52 -9.91
N GLY A 75 0.69 1.42 -10.67
CA GLY A 75 1.58 0.27 -10.61
C GLY A 75 3.01 0.70 -10.89
N LEU A 76 3.89 0.47 -9.92
CA LEU A 76 5.32 0.71 -10.07
C LEU A 76 5.86 -0.25 -11.13
N TRP A 77 6.80 0.24 -11.93
CA TRP A 77 7.53 -0.57 -12.91
C TRP A 77 6.74 -0.95 -14.17
N ASP A 78 5.77 -0.12 -14.55
CA ASP A 78 5.20 -0.19 -15.89
C ASP A 78 6.33 0.06 -16.92
N PRO A 79 6.59 -0.88 -17.86
CA PRO A 79 7.63 -0.71 -18.89
C PRO A 79 7.46 0.53 -19.76
N LYS A 80 6.27 1.11 -19.79
CA LYS A 80 5.93 2.33 -20.53
C LYS A 80 6.25 3.62 -19.78
N THR A 81 6.61 3.52 -18.49
CA THR A 81 6.90 4.67 -17.63
C THR A 81 8.41 4.73 -17.38
N LYS A 82 8.99 5.93 -17.46
CA LYS A 82 10.42 6.14 -17.15
C LYS A 82 10.73 5.72 -15.72
N ASN A 83 11.89 5.14 -15.50
CA ASN A 83 12.31 4.66 -14.19
C ASN A 83 12.36 5.79 -13.14
N GLU A 84 12.83 6.98 -13.54
CA GLU A 84 12.89 8.13 -12.63
C GLU A 84 11.52 8.50 -12.08
N PHE A 85 10.49 8.48 -12.93
CA PHE A 85 9.12 8.78 -12.52
C PHE A 85 8.54 7.70 -11.57
N ASN A 86 8.82 6.42 -11.85
CA ASN A 86 8.43 5.33 -10.95
C ASN A 86 9.10 5.47 -9.58
N CYS A 87 10.38 5.81 -9.56
CA CYS A 87 11.12 6.05 -8.32
C CYS A 87 10.56 7.25 -7.53
N SER A 88 10.21 8.33 -8.23
CA SER A 88 9.61 9.51 -7.60
C SER A 88 8.27 9.21 -6.97
N ILE A 89 7.36 8.50 -7.68
CA ILE A 89 6.06 8.09 -7.12
C ILE A 89 6.25 7.18 -5.91
N PHE A 90 7.17 6.24 -5.98
CA PHE A 90 7.43 5.33 -4.86
C PHE A 90 7.99 6.07 -3.66
N GLY A 91 9.01 6.91 -3.84
CA GLY A 91 9.58 7.74 -2.79
C GLY A 91 8.53 8.66 -2.15
N LEU A 92 7.70 9.31 -2.98
CA LEU A 92 6.58 10.13 -2.53
C LEU A 92 5.57 9.33 -1.70
N SER A 93 5.22 8.13 -2.17
CA SER A 93 4.30 7.26 -1.44
C SER A 93 4.84 6.89 -0.06
N CYS A 94 6.13 6.56 0.04
CA CYS A 94 6.78 6.28 1.32
C CYS A 94 6.88 7.52 2.21
N LEU A 95 7.09 8.70 1.62
CA LEU A 95 7.17 9.95 2.37
C LEU A 95 5.81 10.35 2.97
N LEU A 96 4.73 10.20 2.22
CA LEU A 96 3.39 10.59 2.65
C LEU A 96 2.73 9.56 3.58
N SER A 97 3.09 8.27 3.48
CA SER A 97 2.43 7.20 4.20
C SER A 97 3.10 6.85 5.51
N SER A 98 2.32 6.55 6.55
CA SER A 98 2.80 5.87 7.76
C SER A 98 2.82 4.35 7.61
N TYR A 99 2.05 3.82 6.68
CA TYR A 99 1.94 2.40 6.38
C TYR A 99 1.91 2.20 4.86
N VAL A 100 2.92 1.55 4.31
CA VAL A 100 3.06 1.26 2.89
C VAL A 100 2.74 -0.20 2.64
N ILE A 101 1.88 -0.48 1.66
CA ILE A 101 1.57 -1.84 1.21
C ILE A 101 2.13 -1.99 -0.21
N PHE A 102 3.19 -2.78 -0.33
CA PHE A 102 3.74 -3.17 -1.63
C PHE A 102 2.96 -4.38 -2.17
N ASN A 103 1.98 -4.10 -3.02
CA ASN A 103 1.04 -5.07 -3.53
C ASN A 103 1.57 -5.72 -4.82
N GLN A 104 2.10 -6.92 -4.69
CA GLN A 104 2.73 -7.68 -5.77
C GLN A 104 1.88 -8.91 -6.14
N LYS A 105 1.78 -9.20 -7.45
CA LYS A 105 1.20 -10.46 -7.92
C LYS A 105 2.27 -11.54 -7.99
N GLY A 106 1.96 -12.73 -7.45
CA GLY A 106 2.91 -13.83 -7.36
C GLY A 106 4.05 -13.55 -6.39
N ASN A 107 5.16 -14.20 -6.58
CA ASN A 107 6.33 -14.04 -5.74
C ASN A 107 7.08 -12.73 -6.06
N ILE A 108 7.82 -12.21 -5.10
CA ILE A 108 8.73 -11.09 -5.31
C ILE A 108 10.10 -11.64 -5.72
N ASN A 109 10.68 -11.09 -6.77
CA ASN A 109 11.98 -11.48 -7.27
C ASN A 109 13.07 -10.44 -6.95
N THR A 110 14.32 -10.84 -7.15
CA THR A 110 15.49 -10.00 -6.90
C THR A 110 15.46 -8.68 -7.67
N GLU A 111 14.96 -8.66 -8.91
CA GLU A 111 14.85 -7.42 -9.70
C GLU A 111 13.86 -6.45 -9.06
N GLN A 112 12.73 -6.94 -8.58
CA GLN A 112 11.73 -6.12 -7.89
C GLN A 112 12.28 -5.58 -6.56
N LEU A 113 12.98 -6.42 -5.78
CA LEU A 113 13.63 -6.00 -4.54
C LEU A 113 14.75 -4.98 -4.79
N SER A 114 15.52 -5.12 -5.86
CA SER A 114 16.61 -4.19 -6.17
C SER A 114 16.12 -2.74 -6.34
N LYS A 115 14.86 -2.57 -6.74
CA LYS A 115 14.22 -1.26 -6.91
C LYS A 115 14.02 -0.54 -5.57
N PHE A 116 13.98 -1.27 -4.45
CA PHE A 116 13.99 -0.67 -3.12
C PHE A 116 15.32 -0.02 -2.75
N SER A 117 16.39 -0.26 -3.53
CA SER A 117 17.67 0.44 -3.34
C SER A 117 17.55 1.97 -3.45
N VAL A 118 16.59 2.45 -4.25
CA VAL A 118 16.27 3.88 -4.34
C VAL A 118 15.83 4.46 -3.01
N LEU A 119 15.11 3.70 -2.18
CA LEU A 119 14.73 4.15 -0.83
C LEU A 119 15.93 4.33 0.08
N SER A 120 16.96 3.49 -0.05
CA SER A 120 18.21 3.64 0.70
C SER A 120 18.92 4.95 0.36
N GLU A 121 18.93 5.37 -0.91
CA GLU A 121 19.49 6.66 -1.31
C GLU A 121 18.61 7.83 -0.80
N PHE A 122 17.29 7.68 -0.86
CA PHE A 122 16.35 8.67 -0.31
C PHE A 122 16.50 8.80 1.21
N SER A 123 16.67 7.67 1.91
CA SER A 123 16.84 7.66 3.37
C SER A 123 18.08 8.43 3.80
N LYS A 124 19.19 8.29 3.08
CA LYS A 124 20.43 9.03 3.38
C LYS A 124 20.27 10.55 3.31
N GLN A 125 19.34 11.03 2.49
CA GLN A 125 19.05 12.46 2.35
C GLN A 125 18.09 12.97 3.43
N VAL A 126 17.22 12.10 3.95
CA VAL A 126 16.14 12.44 4.90
C VAL A 126 16.51 12.08 6.34
N VAL A 127 17.50 11.18 6.54
CA VAL A 127 17.93 10.80 7.90
C VAL A 127 18.40 12.01 8.68
N SER A 128 17.64 12.35 9.72
CA SER A 128 18.07 13.30 10.75
C SER A 128 19.32 12.75 11.44
N LYS A 129 20.15 13.64 11.98
CA LYS A 129 21.38 13.31 12.72
C LYS A 129 21.18 12.36 13.92
N ASP A 130 19.93 12.05 14.26
CA ASP A 130 19.53 11.30 15.46
C ASP A 130 19.27 9.81 15.22
N GLY A 131 19.58 9.28 14.03
CA GLY A 131 19.41 7.83 13.72
C GLY A 131 17.96 7.35 13.58
N VAL A 132 17.01 8.27 13.48
CA VAL A 132 15.58 7.96 13.26
C VAL A 132 15.38 7.50 11.82
N LYS A 133 14.77 6.34 11.63
CA LYS A 133 14.46 5.84 10.29
C LYS A 133 13.40 6.73 9.62
N PRO A 134 13.53 6.99 8.30
CA PRO A 134 12.64 7.94 7.60
C PRO A 134 11.22 7.41 7.40
N PHE A 135 11.04 6.09 7.36
CA PHE A 135 9.77 5.45 7.08
C PHE A 135 9.32 4.54 8.23
N GLN A 136 8.01 4.40 8.41
CA GLN A 136 7.48 3.70 9.57
C GLN A 136 7.20 2.23 9.29
N HIS A 137 6.32 1.90 8.33
CA HIS A 137 5.94 0.50 8.10
C HIS A 137 5.85 0.16 6.61
N LEU A 138 6.35 -1.02 6.24
CA LEU A 138 6.24 -1.60 4.90
C LEU A 138 5.72 -3.04 4.99
N ASP A 139 4.63 -3.35 4.32
CA ASP A 139 4.19 -4.73 4.10
C ASP A 139 4.36 -5.14 2.63
N PHE A 140 4.90 -6.32 2.42
CA PHE A 140 4.83 -7.03 1.15
C PHE A 140 3.56 -7.87 1.12
N LEU A 141 2.64 -7.55 0.21
CA LEU A 141 1.42 -8.30 -0.02
C LEU A 141 1.58 -9.11 -1.31
N LEU A 142 1.87 -10.41 -1.17
CA LEU A 142 2.08 -11.31 -2.30
C LEU A 142 0.76 -11.97 -2.68
N ARG A 143 0.08 -11.43 -3.70
CA ARG A 143 -1.22 -11.95 -4.17
C ARG A 143 -1.05 -13.08 -5.17
N ASP A 144 -2.03 -13.97 -5.23
CA ASP A 144 -2.04 -15.13 -6.12
C ASP A 144 -0.75 -15.96 -5.92
N TYR A 145 -0.36 -16.16 -4.66
CA TYR A 145 0.88 -16.85 -4.29
C TYR A 145 0.74 -18.33 -4.63
N GLU A 146 1.67 -18.86 -5.43
CA GLU A 146 1.52 -20.19 -6.05
C GLU A 146 1.65 -21.33 -5.03
N ASP A 147 2.47 -21.12 -3.98
CA ASP A 147 2.70 -22.11 -2.93
C ASP A 147 1.63 -22.08 -1.83
N TYR A 148 0.57 -21.28 -2.01
CA TYR A 148 -0.56 -21.26 -1.09
C TYR A 148 -1.50 -22.42 -1.41
N ASP A 149 -1.58 -23.41 -0.51
CA ASP A 149 -2.42 -24.58 -0.70
C ASP A 149 -3.91 -24.19 -0.66
N VAL A 150 -4.67 -24.63 -1.67
CA VAL A 150 -6.10 -24.30 -1.82
C VAL A 150 -6.99 -24.95 -0.74
N ASP A 151 -6.55 -26.04 -0.13
CA ASP A 151 -7.25 -26.74 0.94
C ASP A 151 -6.81 -26.27 2.34
N SER A 152 -6.02 -25.19 2.41
CA SER A 152 -5.46 -24.64 3.64
C SER A 152 -6.37 -23.59 4.28
N ASP A 153 -5.93 -23.05 5.40
CA ASP A 153 -6.60 -22.01 6.16
C ASP A 153 -5.73 -20.73 6.28
N VAL A 154 -6.17 -19.80 7.11
CA VAL A 154 -5.42 -18.55 7.37
C VAL A 154 -4.08 -18.82 8.04
N ASP A 155 -4.01 -19.79 8.94
CA ASP A 155 -2.78 -20.11 9.70
C ASP A 155 -1.71 -20.69 8.78
N ALA A 156 -2.09 -21.51 7.80
CA ALA A 156 -1.19 -21.99 6.76
C ALA A 156 -0.62 -20.84 5.92
N GLY A 157 -1.43 -19.83 5.60
CA GLY A 157 -0.96 -18.63 4.91
C GLY A 157 0.00 -17.79 5.73
N ILE A 158 -0.18 -17.73 7.05
CA ILE A 158 0.75 -17.06 7.97
C ILE A 158 2.08 -17.80 8.00
N GLU A 159 2.06 -19.13 8.04
CA GLU A 159 3.27 -19.95 8.03
C GLU A 159 4.03 -19.81 6.71
N CYS A 160 3.35 -19.96 5.58
CA CYS A 160 3.90 -19.71 4.25
C CYS A 160 4.54 -18.31 4.14
N SER A 161 3.92 -17.29 4.72
CA SER A 161 4.45 -15.91 4.76
C SER A 161 5.74 -15.83 5.59
N ARG A 162 5.81 -16.57 6.69
CA ARG A 162 6.97 -16.63 7.56
C ARG A 162 8.14 -17.32 6.88
N GLU A 163 7.88 -18.46 6.25
CA GLU A 163 8.88 -19.20 5.47
C GLU A 163 9.43 -18.35 4.34
N ARG A 164 8.57 -17.70 3.55
CA ARG A 164 9.00 -16.83 2.45
C ARG A 164 9.85 -15.65 2.94
N MET A 165 9.47 -15.03 4.05
CA MET A 165 10.27 -13.95 4.65
C MET A 165 11.64 -14.45 5.12
N GLN A 166 11.71 -15.65 5.66
CA GLN A 166 12.99 -16.27 6.06
C GLN A 166 13.87 -16.54 4.84
N GLU A 167 13.33 -17.14 3.78
CA GLU A 167 14.07 -17.35 2.52
C GLU A 167 14.64 -16.05 1.96
N MET A 168 13.85 -14.98 1.96
CA MET A 168 14.31 -13.66 1.51
C MET A 168 15.48 -13.13 2.34
N ARG A 169 15.50 -13.35 3.65
CA ARG A 169 16.58 -12.93 4.54
C ARG A 169 17.85 -13.76 4.34
N GLU A 170 17.70 -15.04 4.09
CA GLU A 170 18.80 -15.99 3.91
C GLU A 170 19.41 -15.94 2.49
N GLY A 171 18.63 -15.49 1.50
CA GLY A 171 19.07 -15.31 0.13
C GLY A 171 20.20 -14.28 0.03
N LYS A 172 21.29 -14.62 -0.69
CA LYS A 172 22.46 -13.75 -0.78
C LYS A 172 22.12 -12.34 -1.30
N VAL A 173 21.39 -12.25 -2.40
CA VAL A 173 21.03 -10.96 -3.01
C VAL A 173 19.79 -10.37 -2.36
N GLU A 174 18.75 -11.19 -2.12
CA GLU A 174 17.52 -10.76 -1.46
C GLU A 174 17.80 -10.29 -0.04
N GLY A 175 18.63 -10.97 0.73
CA GLY A 175 19.01 -10.59 2.09
C GLY A 175 19.75 -9.24 2.17
N GLU A 176 20.56 -8.89 1.17
CA GLU A 176 21.17 -7.56 1.08
C GLU A 176 20.09 -6.47 0.86
N MET A 177 19.05 -6.77 0.06
CA MET A 177 17.96 -5.84 -0.15
C MET A 177 17.07 -5.72 1.10
N VAL A 178 16.81 -6.83 1.79
CA VAL A 178 16.08 -6.83 3.07
C VAL A 178 16.79 -5.97 4.11
N LYS A 179 18.12 -6.06 4.23
CA LYS A 179 18.91 -5.16 5.11
C LYS A 179 18.71 -3.69 4.78
N LYS A 180 18.69 -3.32 3.50
CA LYS A 180 18.41 -1.93 3.10
C LYS A 180 17.00 -1.48 3.49
N ILE A 181 16.01 -2.37 3.44
CA ILE A 181 14.66 -2.09 3.91
C ILE A 181 14.67 -1.90 5.44
N GLU A 182 15.38 -2.76 6.17
CA GLU A 182 15.57 -2.65 7.62
C GLU A 182 16.24 -1.33 8.04
N GLU A 183 17.14 -0.80 7.22
CA GLU A 183 17.75 0.53 7.45
C GLU A 183 16.77 1.69 7.26
N CYS A 184 15.74 1.51 6.41
CA CYS A 184 14.83 2.57 6.01
C CYS A 184 13.51 2.57 6.79
N PHE A 185 12.98 1.41 7.19
CA PHE A 185 11.69 1.25 7.84
C PHE A 185 11.83 0.80 9.29
N ASP A 186 10.99 1.34 10.17
CA ASP A 186 10.93 0.89 11.57
C ASP A 186 10.45 -0.54 11.67
N GLU A 187 9.42 -0.87 10.89
CA GLU A 187 8.79 -2.20 10.86
C GLU A 187 8.56 -2.62 9.39
N TYR A 188 8.65 -3.89 9.11
CA TYR A 188 8.25 -4.46 7.83
C TYR A 188 7.69 -5.87 8.01
N GLY A 189 6.83 -6.29 7.07
CA GLY A 189 6.17 -7.58 7.07
C GLY A 189 5.97 -8.15 5.68
N LEU A 190 5.48 -9.38 5.62
CA LEU A 190 5.08 -10.05 4.39
C LEU A 190 3.84 -10.88 4.67
N LEU A 191 2.88 -10.87 3.77
CA LEU A 191 1.74 -11.77 3.79
C LEU A 191 1.48 -12.32 2.39
N CYS A 192 1.42 -13.64 2.31
CA CYS A 192 1.01 -14.39 1.13
C CYS A 192 -0.50 -14.49 1.08
N PHE A 193 -1.09 -14.20 -0.09
CA PHE A 193 -2.52 -14.30 -0.33
C PHE A 193 -2.84 -15.40 -1.33
N PRO A 194 -3.88 -16.21 -1.08
CA PRO A 194 -4.37 -17.17 -2.04
C PRO A 194 -4.95 -16.48 -3.28
N HIS A 195 -5.20 -17.23 -4.33
CA HIS A 195 -5.87 -16.71 -5.51
C HIS A 195 -7.32 -16.30 -5.19
N PRO A 196 -7.79 -15.11 -5.61
CA PRO A 196 -9.12 -14.59 -5.24
C PRO A 196 -10.29 -15.28 -5.95
N GLY A 197 -10.00 -16.25 -6.82
CA GLY A 197 -11.00 -16.97 -7.59
C GLY A 197 -11.19 -16.47 -9.02
N LYS A 198 -11.79 -17.30 -9.86
CA LYS A 198 -11.96 -17.08 -11.31
C LYS A 198 -12.80 -15.83 -11.63
N PHE A 199 -13.79 -15.51 -10.80
CA PHE A 199 -14.65 -14.36 -11.00
C PHE A 199 -13.91 -13.05 -10.83
N VAL A 200 -13.07 -12.94 -9.78
CA VAL A 200 -12.26 -11.75 -9.50
C VAL A 200 -11.16 -11.59 -10.55
N ALA A 201 -10.57 -12.68 -11.02
CA ALA A 201 -9.57 -12.67 -12.08
C ALA A 201 -10.14 -12.38 -13.48
N ALA A 202 -11.48 -12.40 -13.65
CA ALA A 202 -12.11 -12.21 -14.94
C ALA A 202 -11.98 -10.76 -15.45
N LYS A 203 -11.75 -10.58 -16.76
CA LYS A 203 -11.61 -9.26 -17.39
C LYS A 203 -12.83 -8.34 -17.19
N LYS A 204 -14.01 -8.91 -16.97
CA LYS A 204 -15.28 -8.16 -16.73
C LYS A 204 -15.64 -8.09 -15.26
N TYR A 205 -14.68 -8.25 -14.35
CA TYR A 205 -14.94 -8.14 -12.92
C TYR A 205 -15.47 -6.75 -12.56
N ASP A 206 -16.57 -6.74 -11.82
CA ASP A 206 -17.34 -5.53 -11.46
C ASP A 206 -16.95 -4.93 -10.08
N GLY A 207 -15.96 -5.52 -9.40
CA GLY A 207 -15.55 -5.09 -8.08
C GLY A 207 -16.35 -5.72 -6.93
N THR A 208 -17.29 -6.64 -7.21
CA THR A 208 -18.12 -7.27 -6.19
C THR A 208 -17.30 -8.27 -5.36
N ILE A 209 -16.84 -7.85 -4.19
CA ILE A 209 -15.93 -8.62 -3.34
C ILE A 209 -16.54 -9.94 -2.83
N SER A 210 -17.86 -10.01 -2.67
CA SER A 210 -18.57 -11.24 -2.27
C SER A 210 -18.45 -12.39 -3.27
N LYS A 211 -17.90 -12.16 -4.45
CA LYS A 211 -17.59 -13.17 -5.46
C LYS A 211 -16.19 -13.77 -5.31
N ALA A 212 -15.40 -13.28 -4.38
CA ALA A 212 -14.10 -13.85 -4.09
C ALA A 212 -14.23 -15.18 -3.35
N GLU A 213 -13.21 -16.02 -3.47
CA GLU A 213 -13.15 -17.30 -2.77
C GLU A 213 -13.18 -17.10 -1.24
N PRO A 214 -13.85 -18.00 -0.49
CA PRO A 214 -14.00 -17.85 0.95
C PRO A 214 -12.66 -17.73 1.69
N LEU A 215 -11.67 -18.53 1.34
CA LEU A 215 -10.35 -18.47 1.94
C LEU A 215 -9.69 -17.10 1.71
N TYR A 216 -9.77 -16.57 0.48
CA TYR A 216 -9.27 -15.22 0.17
C TYR A 216 -9.91 -14.17 1.07
N MET A 217 -11.22 -14.27 1.30
CA MET A 217 -11.95 -13.33 2.17
C MET A 217 -11.53 -13.45 3.64
N GLN A 218 -11.25 -14.65 4.12
CA GLN A 218 -10.74 -14.86 5.49
C GLN A 218 -9.36 -14.25 5.67
N VAL A 219 -8.44 -14.51 4.73
CA VAL A 219 -7.09 -13.92 4.75
C VAL A 219 -7.14 -12.39 4.62
N LEU A 220 -8.03 -11.87 3.77
CA LEU A 220 -8.23 -10.42 3.64
C LEU A 220 -8.74 -9.80 4.93
N SER A 221 -9.71 -10.40 5.59
CA SER A 221 -10.23 -9.92 6.87
C SER A 221 -9.14 -9.95 7.95
N TYR A 222 -8.38 -11.03 8.05
CA TYR A 222 -7.23 -11.12 8.93
C TYR A 222 -6.22 -10.00 8.67
N TYR A 223 -5.87 -9.78 7.40
CA TYR A 223 -4.91 -8.75 7.03
C TYR A 223 -5.38 -7.33 7.38
N ILE A 224 -6.63 -7.02 7.08
CA ILE A 224 -7.22 -5.72 7.43
C ILE A 224 -7.16 -5.49 8.95
N ASP A 225 -7.50 -6.49 9.75
CA ASP A 225 -7.38 -6.40 11.20
C ASP A 225 -5.94 -6.14 11.66
N GLN A 226 -4.95 -6.79 11.04
CA GLN A 226 -3.54 -6.53 11.34
C GLN A 226 -3.13 -5.11 10.97
N VAL A 227 -3.54 -4.60 9.81
CA VAL A 227 -3.27 -3.23 9.38
C VAL A 227 -3.87 -2.23 10.38
N ILE A 228 -5.14 -2.40 10.75
CA ILE A 228 -5.83 -1.50 11.71
C ILE A 228 -5.13 -1.47 13.07
N ARG A 229 -4.61 -2.61 13.55
CA ARG A 229 -3.89 -2.70 14.82
C ARG A 229 -2.51 -2.08 14.79
N ARG A 230 -1.84 -2.09 13.62
CA ARG A 230 -0.44 -1.65 13.46
C ARG A 230 -0.31 -0.23 12.95
N ILE A 231 -1.33 0.31 12.31
CA ILE A 231 -1.29 1.65 11.74
C ILE A 231 -1.07 2.70 12.85
N LYS A 232 -0.13 3.59 12.61
CA LYS A 232 0.26 4.68 13.53
C LYS A 232 0.17 6.01 12.81
N PRO A 233 -0.01 7.13 13.53
CA PRO A 233 0.06 8.46 12.91
C PRO A 233 1.39 8.65 12.17
N ARG A 234 1.34 9.33 11.02
CA ARG A 234 2.56 9.66 10.27
C ARG A 234 3.45 10.59 11.07
N LYS A 235 4.74 10.27 11.13
CA LYS A 235 5.78 11.11 11.77
C LYS A 235 6.84 11.48 10.75
N ILE A 236 7.32 12.72 10.84
CA ILE A 236 8.51 13.19 10.12
C ILE A 236 9.45 13.83 11.15
N GLY A 237 10.70 13.38 11.19
CA GLY A 237 11.67 13.87 12.17
C GLY A 237 11.18 13.73 13.63
N GLY A 238 10.45 12.63 13.94
CA GLY A 238 9.89 12.40 15.27
C GLY A 238 8.57 13.14 15.58
N THR A 239 8.17 14.12 14.76
CA THR A 239 6.96 14.92 14.97
C THR A 239 5.77 14.29 14.26
N VAL A 240 4.64 14.13 14.98
CA VAL A 240 3.39 13.64 14.41
C VAL A 240 2.81 14.67 13.43
N LEU A 241 2.47 14.24 12.22
CA LEU A 241 1.76 15.07 11.26
C LEU A 241 0.27 15.16 11.62
N ILE A 242 -0.21 16.38 11.76
CA ILE A 242 -1.64 16.70 11.82
C ILE A 242 -2.16 17.11 10.44
N GLY A 243 -3.47 17.13 10.26
CA GLY A 243 -4.09 17.37 8.95
C GLY A 243 -3.57 18.62 8.22
N LYS A 244 -3.31 19.70 8.93
CA LYS A 244 -2.74 20.95 8.34
C LYS A 244 -1.35 20.68 7.75
N HIS A 245 -0.46 20.08 8.51
CA HIS A 245 0.92 19.79 8.06
C HIS A 245 0.93 18.78 6.91
N PHE A 246 0.02 17.82 6.94
CA PHE A 246 -0.12 16.87 5.83
C PHE A 246 -0.52 17.57 4.54
N THR A 247 -1.49 18.49 4.60
CA THR A 247 -1.91 19.27 3.44
C THR A 247 -0.77 20.13 2.89
N GLU A 248 -0.01 20.82 3.76
CA GLU A 248 1.16 21.59 3.38
C GLU A 248 2.21 20.71 2.69
N LEU A 249 2.49 19.52 3.23
CA LEU A 249 3.42 18.56 2.64
C LEU A 249 2.98 18.10 1.25
N VAL A 250 1.71 17.75 1.08
CA VAL A 250 1.16 17.34 -0.22
C VAL A 250 1.26 18.47 -1.24
N LEU A 251 0.95 19.70 -0.85
CA LEU A 251 1.08 20.88 -1.73
C LEU A 251 2.52 21.15 -2.14
N MET A 252 3.47 21.11 -1.21
CA MET A 252 4.90 21.28 -1.51
C MET A 252 5.37 20.29 -2.57
N VAL A 253 5.05 19.02 -2.39
CA VAL A 253 5.49 17.96 -3.31
C VAL A 253 4.79 18.05 -4.68
N SER A 254 3.57 18.59 -4.74
CA SER A 254 2.83 18.75 -6.00
C SER A 254 3.23 20.00 -6.81
N THR A 255 3.96 20.94 -6.23
CA THR A 255 4.36 22.20 -6.88
C THR A 255 5.80 22.23 -7.39
N GLU A 256 6.64 21.29 -6.98
CA GLU A 256 8.05 21.21 -7.39
C GLU A 256 8.30 20.47 -8.72
N ASN A 257 7.26 20.19 -9.55
CA ASN A 257 7.38 19.56 -10.86
C ASN A 257 6.89 20.45 -11.99
#